data_c54f71a08124871e0e7d68e4ed2f2571
#
_entry.id   c54f71a08124871e0e7d68e4ed2f2571
#
_cell.length_a   1.000
_cell.length_b   1.000
_cell.length_c   1.000
_cell.angle_alpha   90.00
_cell.angle_beta   90.00
_cell.angle_gamma   90.00
#
_symmetry.space_group_name_H-M   'P 1'
#
loop_
_entity.id
_entity.type
_entity.pdbx_description
1 polymer ?
#
loop_
_entity_poly.entity_id
_entity_poly.type
_entity_poly.pdbx_seq_one_letter_code
_entity_poly.pdbx_strand_id
1 'polypeptide(L)'
;MSYSPSSNNKDYLPSVAAAEVFDLALSLREETETSRKIAPAVVKKLSELSLFRMGLPKSLGGWQGNPVETLKVYETLASAEASVAWIVWNNHLACTFGRFLDEPSMKEIYSDPSHVYANSARPEGVAKQTAEGYIVSGQWTLVSGCELADWFVLRCLVISEGSPTTLGPNANLKLFFIPKKDVEVIDTWHVGGLNGTGSHDIMIKDAFVQERYAVDFDSPVAIDNAYSRLPIG
;
A
#
# COMPACT_ATOMS: atom_id res chain seq x y z
N MET A 1 -6.10 12.54 18.59
CA MET A 1 -4.73 13.01 18.91
C MET A 1 -3.81 12.34 17.90
N SER A 2 -3.25 13.09 16.94
CA SER A 2 -2.33 12.56 15.95
C SER A 2 -1.01 12.22 16.66
N TYR A 3 -0.67 10.94 16.73
CA TYR A 3 0.66 10.50 17.13
C TYR A 3 1.64 10.91 16.01
N SER A 4 2.40 11.95 16.23
CA SER A 4 3.65 12.17 15.50
C SER A 4 4.72 11.41 16.28
N PRO A 5 5.52 10.51 15.66
CA PRO A 5 6.67 9.93 16.33
C PRO A 5 7.47 11.11 16.91
N SER A 6 7.57 11.16 18.24
CA SER A 6 8.07 12.35 18.93
C SER A 6 9.41 12.75 18.34
N SER A 7 9.45 13.92 17.71
CA SER A 7 10.60 14.50 17.03
C SER A 7 11.83 14.74 17.92
N ASN A 8 11.77 14.34 19.19
CA ASN A 8 12.77 14.59 20.22
C ASN A 8 13.61 13.38 20.64
N ASN A 9 13.27 12.15 20.21
CA ASN A 9 14.13 11.00 20.51
C ASN A 9 14.77 10.48 19.20
N LYS A 10 16.02 10.87 18.97
CA LYS A 10 16.83 10.41 17.82
C LYS A 10 17.06 8.89 17.82
N ASP A 11 16.82 8.23 18.94
CA ASP A 11 17.04 6.80 19.14
C ASP A 11 15.77 5.96 18.96
N TYR A 12 14.61 6.60 18.76
CA TYR A 12 13.38 5.88 18.49
C TYR A 12 13.28 5.55 16.98
N LEU A 13 13.55 4.29 16.67
CA LEU A 13 13.64 3.76 15.32
C LEU A 13 12.41 2.90 14.98
N PRO A 14 12.09 2.71 13.69
CA PRO A 14 11.00 1.82 13.29
C PRO A 14 11.16 0.38 13.80
N SER A 15 12.39 -0.11 13.94
CA SER A 15 12.66 -1.44 14.52
C SER A 15 12.30 -1.52 16.01
N VAL A 16 12.46 -0.42 16.77
CA VAL A 16 12.00 -0.33 18.16
C VAL A 16 10.47 -0.34 18.23
N ALA A 17 9.82 0.42 17.35
CA ALA A 17 8.36 0.41 17.22
C ALA A 17 7.83 -1.00 16.86
N ALA A 18 8.49 -1.74 15.97
CA ALA A 18 8.13 -3.11 15.63
C ALA A 18 8.23 -4.07 16.83
N ALA A 19 9.25 -3.90 17.68
CA ALA A 19 9.39 -4.70 18.89
C ALA A 19 8.22 -4.48 19.87
N GLU A 20 7.60 -3.29 19.92
CA GLU A 20 6.42 -3.04 20.73
C GLU A 20 5.15 -3.75 20.22
N VAL A 21 5.15 -4.20 18.96
CA VAL A 21 4.03 -4.95 18.36
C VAL A 21 4.21 -6.45 18.55
N PHE A 22 5.44 -6.94 18.76
CA PHE A 22 5.81 -8.34 18.73
C PHE A 22 4.93 -9.22 19.61
N ASP A 23 4.88 -8.96 20.91
CA ASP A 23 4.12 -9.79 21.85
C ASP A 23 2.62 -9.79 21.57
N LEU A 24 2.08 -8.64 21.14
CA LEU A 24 0.67 -8.54 20.76
C LEU A 24 0.38 -9.37 19.50
N ALA A 25 1.21 -9.24 18.47
CA ALA A 25 1.05 -10.02 17.23
C ALA A 25 1.18 -11.53 17.49
N LEU A 26 2.16 -11.93 18.31
CA LEU A 26 2.35 -13.32 18.70
C LEU A 26 1.15 -13.89 19.47
N SER A 27 0.59 -13.13 20.41
CA SER A 27 -0.54 -13.56 21.22
C SER A 27 -1.84 -13.69 20.42
N LEU A 28 -1.99 -12.92 19.33
CA LEU A 28 -3.19 -12.88 18.48
C LEU A 28 -3.00 -13.62 17.14
N ARG A 29 -1.94 -14.42 17.00
CA ARG A 29 -1.66 -15.13 15.75
C ARG A 29 -2.77 -16.11 15.35
N GLU A 30 -3.39 -16.80 16.32
CA GLU A 30 -4.48 -17.73 16.05
C GLU A 30 -5.74 -17.01 15.57
N GLU A 31 -6.07 -15.86 16.17
CA GLU A 31 -7.15 -15.00 15.71
C GLU A 31 -6.89 -14.49 14.29
N THR A 32 -5.66 -14.02 14.02
CA THR A 32 -5.23 -13.57 12.69
C THR A 32 -5.36 -14.68 11.65
N GLU A 33 -4.91 -15.89 11.97
CA GLU A 33 -4.95 -17.04 11.05
C GLU A 33 -6.40 -17.48 10.78
N THR A 34 -7.23 -17.62 11.82
CA THR A 34 -8.61 -18.12 11.70
C THR A 34 -9.56 -17.12 11.07
N SER A 35 -9.40 -15.82 11.36
CA SER A 35 -10.22 -14.76 10.76
C SER A 35 -9.80 -14.40 9.33
N ARG A 36 -8.67 -14.90 8.86
CA ARG A 36 -8.05 -14.60 7.56
C ARG A 36 -7.75 -13.11 7.34
N LYS A 37 -7.50 -12.38 8.41
CA LYS A 37 -7.09 -10.98 8.42
C LYS A 37 -6.33 -10.65 9.70
N ILE A 38 -5.50 -9.62 9.66
CA ILE A 38 -4.79 -9.19 10.86
C ILE A 38 -5.77 -8.80 11.96
N ALA A 39 -5.54 -9.30 13.18
CA ALA A 39 -6.36 -9.00 14.33
C ALA A 39 -6.49 -7.47 14.54
N PRO A 40 -7.69 -6.93 14.79
CA PRO A 40 -7.91 -5.48 14.84
C PRO A 40 -7.03 -4.73 15.85
N ALA A 41 -6.69 -5.37 16.97
CA ALA A 41 -5.80 -4.77 17.97
C ALA A 41 -4.37 -4.60 17.43
N VAL A 42 -3.89 -5.54 16.60
CA VAL A 42 -2.58 -5.44 15.94
C VAL A 42 -2.61 -4.33 14.89
N VAL A 43 -3.66 -4.26 14.05
CA VAL A 43 -3.83 -3.17 13.06
C VAL A 43 -3.80 -1.81 13.75
N LYS A 44 -4.54 -1.65 14.84
CA LYS A 44 -4.57 -0.42 15.63
C LYS A 44 -3.16 -0.05 16.13
N LYS A 45 -2.44 -1.00 16.72
CA LYS A 45 -1.08 -0.76 17.25
C LYS A 45 -0.09 -0.39 16.13
N LEU A 46 -0.16 -1.05 14.96
CA LEU A 46 0.64 -0.72 13.79
C LEU A 46 0.38 0.71 13.29
N SER A 47 -0.90 1.12 13.24
CA SER A 47 -1.28 2.49 12.84
C SER A 47 -0.79 3.53 13.85
N GLU A 48 -0.98 3.30 15.15
CA GLU A 48 -0.50 4.17 16.23
C GLU A 48 1.01 4.39 16.16
N LEU A 49 1.78 3.37 15.78
CA LEU A 49 3.23 3.43 15.62
C LEU A 49 3.66 3.84 14.21
N SER A 50 2.74 4.25 13.33
CA SER A 50 2.99 4.64 11.95
C SER A 50 3.72 3.57 11.10
N LEU A 51 3.63 2.28 11.46
CA LEU A 51 4.32 1.21 10.75
C LEU A 51 3.73 0.93 9.36
N PHE A 52 2.49 1.31 9.11
CA PHE A 52 1.92 1.32 7.75
C PHE A 52 2.45 2.46 6.87
N ARG A 53 3.19 3.40 7.44
CA ARG A 53 3.66 4.63 6.78
C ARG A 53 5.17 4.68 6.59
N MET A 54 5.83 3.52 6.62
CA MET A 54 7.30 3.44 6.55
C MET A 54 7.87 4.04 5.26
N GLY A 55 7.16 3.91 4.14
CA GLY A 55 7.57 4.45 2.84
C GLY A 55 7.29 5.95 2.66
N LEU A 56 6.58 6.60 3.56
CA LEU A 56 6.27 8.02 3.46
C LEU A 56 7.38 8.90 4.04
N PRO A 57 7.55 10.13 3.52
CA PRO A 57 8.44 11.12 4.11
C PRO A 57 7.93 11.58 5.48
N LYS A 58 8.84 12.10 6.30
CA LYS A 58 8.52 12.61 7.65
C LYS A 58 7.48 13.74 7.62
N SER A 59 7.48 14.56 6.58
CA SER A 59 6.50 15.64 6.37
C SER A 59 5.06 15.15 6.25
N LEU A 60 4.87 13.88 5.90
CA LEU A 60 3.56 13.22 5.84
C LEU A 60 3.36 12.20 6.99
N GLY A 61 4.11 12.33 8.08
CA GLY A 61 4.00 11.43 9.25
C GLY A 61 4.56 10.03 9.01
N GLY A 62 5.42 9.86 8.01
CA GLY A 62 6.11 8.61 7.73
C GLY A 62 7.48 8.51 8.42
N TRP A 63 8.07 7.33 8.34
CA TRP A 63 9.40 7.07 8.91
C TRP A 63 10.54 7.51 7.99
N GLN A 64 10.29 7.69 6.68
CA GLN A 64 11.32 7.92 5.68
C GLN A 64 12.44 6.87 5.83
N GLY A 65 12.01 5.60 5.90
CA GLY A 65 12.78 4.52 6.48
C GLY A 65 14.10 4.23 5.76
N ASN A 66 15.16 4.10 6.54
CA ASN A 66 16.39 3.49 6.08
C ASN A 66 16.13 2.02 5.72
N PRO A 67 16.61 1.50 4.57
CA PRO A 67 16.37 0.12 4.16
C PRO A 67 16.77 -0.94 5.20
N VAL A 68 17.88 -0.72 5.94
CA VAL A 68 18.33 -1.64 6.98
C VAL A 68 17.35 -1.69 8.15
N GLU A 69 16.84 -0.53 8.59
CA GLU A 69 15.81 -0.47 9.64
C GLU A 69 14.49 -1.09 9.16
N THR A 70 14.14 -0.88 7.90
CA THR A 70 12.97 -1.50 7.28
C THR A 70 13.04 -3.03 7.31
N LEU A 71 14.18 -3.62 6.96
CA LEU A 71 14.39 -5.07 7.02
C LEU A 71 14.27 -5.61 8.45
N LYS A 72 14.82 -4.89 9.46
CA LYS A 72 14.67 -5.26 10.86
C LYS A 72 13.20 -5.27 11.32
N VAL A 73 12.39 -4.32 10.85
CA VAL A 73 10.94 -4.30 11.11
C VAL A 73 10.28 -5.55 10.57
N TYR A 74 10.55 -5.91 9.31
CA TYR A 74 9.96 -7.11 8.71
C TYR A 74 10.40 -8.39 9.43
N GLU A 75 11.68 -8.52 9.75
CA GLU A 75 12.22 -9.66 10.47
C GLU A 75 11.56 -9.82 11.85
N THR A 76 11.45 -8.71 12.60
CA THR A 76 10.81 -8.70 13.91
C THR A 76 9.34 -9.13 13.83
N LEU A 77 8.57 -8.50 12.95
CA LEU A 77 7.15 -8.79 12.81
C LEU A 77 6.91 -10.20 12.26
N ALA A 78 7.71 -10.66 11.28
CA ALA A 78 7.58 -11.99 10.71
C ALA A 78 7.88 -13.09 11.72
N SER A 79 8.76 -12.84 12.67
CA SER A 79 9.07 -13.79 13.76
C SER A 79 7.91 -13.96 14.75
N ALA A 80 7.01 -12.96 14.85
CA ALA A 80 5.79 -13.06 15.64
C ALA A 80 4.63 -13.65 14.83
N GLU A 81 4.33 -13.06 13.65
CA GLU A 81 3.27 -13.46 12.73
C GLU A 81 3.61 -12.97 11.31
N ALA A 82 3.86 -13.90 10.39
CA ALA A 82 4.35 -13.56 9.05
C ALA A 82 3.36 -12.73 8.22
N SER A 83 2.06 -12.91 8.41
CA SER A 83 1.03 -12.12 7.73
C SER A 83 1.12 -10.64 8.11
N VAL A 84 1.47 -10.33 9.37
CA VAL A 84 1.64 -8.95 9.86
C VAL A 84 2.79 -8.27 9.12
N ALA A 85 3.95 -8.94 9.03
CA ALA A 85 5.09 -8.41 8.30
C ALA A 85 4.77 -8.19 6.82
N TRP A 86 4.05 -9.13 6.20
CA TRP A 86 3.65 -9.04 4.81
C TRP A 86 2.75 -7.83 4.53
N ILE A 87 1.78 -7.58 5.39
CA ILE A 87 0.89 -6.42 5.25
C ILE A 87 1.66 -5.11 5.46
N VAL A 88 2.57 -5.03 6.44
CA VAL A 88 3.42 -3.85 6.64
C VAL A 88 4.30 -3.60 5.40
N TRP A 89 4.89 -4.66 4.81
CA TRP A 89 5.65 -4.55 3.57
C TRP A 89 4.79 -4.04 2.40
N ASN A 90 3.58 -4.58 2.22
CA ASN A 90 2.64 -4.12 1.18
C ASN A 90 2.30 -2.63 1.33
N ASN A 91 2.00 -2.19 2.55
CA ASN A 91 1.75 -0.77 2.83
C ASN A 91 2.97 0.11 2.53
N HIS A 92 4.17 -0.35 2.91
CA HIS A 92 5.41 0.35 2.58
C HIS A 92 5.54 0.55 1.06
N LEU A 93 5.32 -0.50 0.28
CA LEU A 93 5.41 -0.44 -1.18
C LEU A 93 4.35 0.52 -1.76
N ALA A 94 3.09 0.43 -1.32
CA ALA A 94 2.03 1.34 -1.75
C ALA A 94 2.36 2.81 -1.43
N CYS A 95 2.91 3.08 -0.24
CA CYS A 95 3.36 4.41 0.15
C CYS A 95 4.54 4.90 -0.71
N THR A 96 5.45 4.00 -1.10
CA THR A 96 6.59 4.34 -1.95
C THR A 96 6.16 4.82 -3.33
N PHE A 97 5.10 4.26 -3.90
CA PHE A 97 4.55 4.71 -5.17
C PHE A 97 3.95 6.13 -5.11
N GLY A 98 3.55 6.59 -3.95
CA GLY A 98 3.06 7.95 -3.74
C GLY A 98 4.04 9.05 -4.17
N ARG A 99 5.34 8.75 -4.24
CA ARG A 99 6.37 9.71 -4.68
C ARG A 99 6.18 10.22 -6.13
N PHE A 100 5.43 9.50 -6.95
CA PHE A 100 5.13 9.87 -8.34
C PHE A 100 3.87 10.74 -8.47
N LEU A 101 3.07 10.90 -7.41
CA LEU A 101 1.94 11.81 -7.38
C LEU A 101 2.40 13.26 -7.25
N ASP A 102 1.57 14.20 -7.70
CA ASP A 102 1.76 15.59 -7.34
C ASP A 102 1.56 15.83 -5.83
N GLU A 103 2.10 16.93 -5.32
CA GLU A 103 2.06 17.23 -3.88
C GLU A 103 0.63 17.36 -3.32
N PRO A 104 -0.34 18.01 -4.00
CA PRO A 104 -1.73 18.04 -3.56
C PRO A 104 -2.37 16.65 -3.46
N SER A 105 -2.21 15.80 -4.48
CA SER A 105 -2.74 14.43 -4.50
C SER A 105 -2.11 13.56 -3.42
N MET A 106 -0.80 13.70 -3.22
CA MET A 106 -0.09 13.01 -2.16
C MET A 106 -0.62 13.40 -0.77
N LYS A 107 -0.83 14.69 -0.53
CA LYS A 107 -1.41 15.18 0.74
C LYS A 107 -2.82 14.64 0.94
N GLU A 108 -3.66 14.62 -0.10
CA GLU A 108 -5.03 14.13 -0.01
C GLU A 108 -5.07 12.64 0.36
N ILE A 109 -4.30 11.80 -0.31
CA ILE A 109 -4.30 10.35 -0.10
C ILE A 109 -3.67 9.98 1.26
N TYR A 110 -2.59 10.67 1.65
CA TYR A 110 -1.79 10.31 2.82
C TYR A 110 -1.99 11.22 4.04
N SER A 111 -2.98 12.13 4.05
CA SER A 111 -3.23 13.04 5.18
C SER A 111 -3.73 12.33 6.43
N ASP A 112 -4.55 11.29 6.29
CA ASP A 112 -5.08 10.55 7.42
C ASP A 112 -4.05 9.51 7.91
N PRO A 113 -3.56 9.63 9.16
CA PRO A 113 -2.57 8.71 9.70
C PRO A 113 -3.11 7.30 9.94
N SER A 114 -4.43 7.11 9.95
CA SER A 114 -5.06 5.80 10.15
C SER A 114 -5.23 5.00 8.86
N HIS A 115 -5.08 5.63 7.68
CA HIS A 115 -5.27 4.97 6.41
C HIS A 115 -4.28 3.81 6.20
N VAL A 116 -4.83 2.73 5.68
CA VAL A 116 -4.13 1.53 5.24
C VAL A 116 -4.18 1.45 3.72
N TYR A 117 -3.14 0.93 3.10
CA TYR A 117 -2.99 0.89 1.65
C TYR A 117 -2.76 -0.54 1.17
N ALA A 118 -3.44 -0.94 0.11
CA ALA A 118 -3.17 -2.19 -0.59
C ALA A 118 -2.65 -1.90 -2.00
N ASN A 119 -1.94 -2.86 -2.59
CA ASN A 119 -1.46 -2.69 -3.95
C ASN A 119 -1.44 -4.00 -4.74
N SER A 120 -1.47 -3.87 -6.07
CA SER A 120 -1.16 -4.95 -6.98
C SER A 120 -0.35 -4.42 -8.17
N ALA A 121 0.84 -4.98 -8.36
CA ALA A 121 1.68 -4.70 -9.53
C ALA A 121 1.26 -5.50 -10.78
N ARG A 122 0.28 -6.40 -10.66
CA ARG A 122 -0.26 -7.17 -11.77
C ARG A 122 -1.14 -6.27 -12.64
N PRO A 123 -0.92 -6.19 -13.96
CA PRO A 123 -1.70 -5.36 -14.85
C PRO A 123 -3.02 -6.07 -15.25
N GLU A 124 -3.85 -6.38 -14.25
CA GLU A 124 -5.10 -7.15 -14.42
C GLU A 124 -6.31 -6.25 -14.69
N GLY A 125 -6.11 -4.92 -14.66
CA GLY A 125 -7.14 -3.95 -14.99
C GLY A 125 -6.87 -3.22 -16.30
N VAL A 126 -7.95 -2.61 -16.81
CA VAL A 126 -7.97 -1.75 -17.99
C VAL A 126 -8.42 -0.36 -17.58
N ALA A 127 -7.68 0.67 -18.02
CA ALA A 127 -8.01 2.07 -17.83
C ALA A 127 -8.25 2.72 -19.20
N LYS A 128 -9.50 3.03 -19.51
CA LYS A 128 -9.87 3.73 -20.74
C LYS A 128 -9.71 5.23 -20.53
N GLN A 129 -8.85 5.86 -21.33
CA GLN A 129 -8.61 7.29 -21.25
C GLN A 129 -9.84 8.10 -21.69
N THR A 130 -10.12 9.15 -20.95
CA THR A 130 -11.18 10.14 -21.24
C THR A 130 -10.57 11.55 -21.26
N ALA A 131 -11.38 12.58 -21.51
CA ALA A 131 -10.90 13.96 -21.50
C ALA A 131 -10.43 14.47 -20.11
N GLU A 132 -10.95 13.87 -19.01
CA GLU A 132 -10.71 14.36 -17.63
C GLU A 132 -9.99 13.32 -16.74
N GLY A 133 -9.64 12.16 -17.28
CA GLY A 133 -9.01 11.08 -16.54
C GLY A 133 -9.24 9.72 -17.19
N TYR A 134 -9.65 8.74 -16.40
CA TYR A 134 -9.77 7.34 -16.85
C TYR A 134 -11.04 6.68 -16.30
N ILE A 135 -11.60 5.76 -17.06
CA ILE A 135 -12.58 4.78 -16.56
C ILE A 135 -11.84 3.47 -16.35
N VAL A 136 -11.76 3.03 -15.10
CA VAL A 136 -11.00 1.86 -14.67
C VAL A 136 -11.95 0.70 -14.38
N SER A 137 -11.66 -0.47 -14.97
CA SER A 137 -12.37 -1.72 -14.71
C SER A 137 -11.38 -2.89 -14.68
N GLY A 138 -11.62 -3.88 -13.85
CA GLY A 138 -10.80 -5.08 -13.77
C GLY A 138 -11.07 -5.91 -12.53
N GLN A 139 -10.45 -7.07 -12.48
CA GLN A 139 -10.39 -7.92 -11.31
C GLN A 139 -8.92 -8.22 -11.04
N TRP A 140 -8.43 -7.85 -9.87
CA TRP A 140 -7.06 -8.14 -9.45
C TRP A 140 -7.08 -9.29 -8.45
N THR A 141 -6.20 -10.24 -8.68
CA THR A 141 -6.04 -11.41 -7.83
C THR A 141 -4.98 -11.19 -6.76
N LEU A 142 -5.14 -11.83 -5.60
CA LEU A 142 -4.15 -11.84 -4.52
C LEU A 142 -3.77 -10.44 -4.00
N VAL A 143 -4.76 -9.61 -3.70
CA VAL A 143 -4.54 -8.25 -3.17
C VAL A 143 -4.48 -8.29 -1.65
N SER A 144 -3.27 -8.38 -1.10
CA SER A 144 -3.04 -8.50 0.34
C SER A 144 -3.52 -7.27 1.11
N GLY A 145 -4.26 -7.50 2.19
CA GLY A 145 -4.80 -6.45 3.06
C GLY A 145 -5.97 -5.67 2.46
N CYS A 146 -6.62 -6.17 1.41
CA CYS A 146 -7.68 -5.45 0.71
C CYS A 146 -8.90 -5.11 1.60
N GLU A 147 -9.21 -5.93 2.61
CA GLU A 147 -10.28 -5.63 3.57
C GLU A 147 -9.94 -4.45 4.50
N LEU A 148 -8.65 -4.27 4.79
CA LEU A 148 -8.14 -3.21 5.67
C LEU A 148 -7.92 -1.89 4.93
N ALA A 149 -7.70 -1.94 3.61
CA ALA A 149 -7.27 -0.81 2.82
C ALA A 149 -8.34 0.28 2.69
N ASP A 150 -7.91 1.53 2.78
CA ASP A 150 -8.67 2.73 2.48
C ASP A 150 -8.40 3.23 1.05
N TRP A 151 -7.18 2.94 0.55
CA TRP A 151 -6.75 3.24 -0.80
C TRP A 151 -6.02 2.05 -1.42
N PHE A 152 -6.18 1.92 -2.74
CA PHE A 152 -5.55 0.87 -3.54
C PHE A 152 -4.62 1.48 -4.59
N VAL A 153 -3.44 0.89 -4.75
CA VAL A 153 -2.50 1.24 -5.84
C VAL A 153 -2.45 0.08 -6.81
N LEU A 154 -3.12 0.23 -7.94
CA LEU A 154 -3.39 -0.86 -8.87
C LEU A 154 -2.80 -0.58 -10.24
N ARG A 155 -2.13 -1.58 -10.82
CA ARG A 155 -1.58 -1.46 -12.17
C ARG A 155 -2.62 -1.81 -13.22
N CYS A 156 -2.77 -0.95 -14.23
CA CYS A 156 -3.70 -1.14 -15.34
C CYS A 156 -3.01 -0.94 -16.69
N LEU A 157 -3.55 -1.62 -17.69
CA LEU A 157 -3.30 -1.33 -19.09
C LEU A 157 -4.12 -0.09 -19.50
N VAL A 158 -3.45 0.97 -19.91
CA VAL A 158 -4.11 2.17 -20.43
C VAL A 158 -4.49 1.96 -21.89
N ILE A 159 -5.75 2.17 -22.22
CA ILE A 159 -6.28 2.16 -23.58
C ILE A 159 -6.65 3.58 -23.98
N SER A 160 -5.99 4.08 -25.02
CA SER A 160 -6.28 5.35 -25.71
C SER A 160 -6.31 5.13 -27.21
N GLU A 161 -6.71 6.14 -27.96
CA GLU A 161 -6.73 6.06 -29.43
C GLU A 161 -5.31 5.71 -29.98
N GLY A 162 -5.23 4.65 -30.75
CA GLY A 162 -3.98 4.16 -31.34
C GLY A 162 -3.04 3.39 -30.40
N SER A 163 -3.39 3.21 -29.14
CA SER A 163 -2.58 2.41 -28.20
C SER A 163 -2.83 0.91 -28.33
N PRO A 164 -1.82 0.05 -27.97
CA PRO A 164 -2.05 -1.38 -27.88
C PRO A 164 -3.16 -1.71 -26.86
N THR A 165 -4.04 -2.63 -27.23
CA THR A 165 -5.16 -3.10 -26.37
C THR A 165 -4.82 -4.38 -25.63
N THR A 166 -3.58 -4.86 -25.74
CA THR A 166 -3.08 -6.09 -25.12
C THR A 166 -1.74 -5.86 -24.44
N LEU A 167 -1.46 -6.69 -23.46
CA LEU A 167 -0.16 -6.69 -22.77
C LEU A 167 0.94 -7.13 -23.74
N GLY A 168 2.06 -6.41 -23.72
CA GLY A 168 3.23 -6.66 -24.56
C GLY A 168 4.35 -5.65 -24.28
N PRO A 169 5.47 -5.73 -25.01
CA PRO A 169 6.63 -4.86 -24.76
C PRO A 169 6.34 -3.36 -24.85
N ASN A 170 5.32 -2.96 -25.61
CA ASN A 170 4.92 -1.57 -25.79
C ASN A 170 3.58 -1.26 -25.07
N ALA A 171 3.16 -2.08 -24.12
CA ALA A 171 1.94 -1.83 -23.36
C ALA A 171 2.08 -0.56 -22.52
N ASN A 172 1.12 0.34 -22.64
CA ASN A 172 1.05 1.53 -21.79
C ASN A 172 0.49 1.13 -20.43
N LEU A 173 1.34 1.06 -19.41
CA LEU A 173 0.98 0.63 -18.05
C LEU A 173 1.14 1.78 -17.07
N LYS A 174 0.07 2.07 -16.31
CA LYS A 174 0.12 3.06 -15.22
C LYS A 174 -0.35 2.44 -13.91
N LEU A 175 0.05 3.07 -12.80
CA LEU A 175 -0.49 2.83 -11.47
C LEU A 175 -1.61 3.82 -11.20
N PHE A 176 -2.71 3.33 -10.66
CA PHE A 176 -3.89 4.11 -10.33
C PHE A 176 -4.13 4.06 -8.82
N PHE A 177 -4.30 5.24 -8.21
CA PHE A 177 -4.70 5.37 -6.81
C PHE A 177 -6.22 5.44 -6.73
N ILE A 178 -6.84 4.43 -6.16
CA ILE A 178 -8.30 4.23 -6.17
C ILE A 178 -8.81 4.11 -4.74
N PRO A 179 -9.80 4.91 -4.32
CA PRO A 179 -10.36 4.85 -2.98
C PRO A 179 -11.22 3.59 -2.78
N LYS A 180 -11.30 3.10 -1.55
CA LYS A 180 -12.05 1.90 -1.15
C LYS A 180 -13.49 1.87 -1.65
N LYS A 181 -14.15 3.02 -1.71
CA LYS A 181 -15.57 3.12 -2.13
C LYS A 181 -15.84 2.59 -3.53
N ASP A 182 -14.82 2.54 -4.39
CA ASP A 182 -14.91 2.10 -5.78
C ASP A 182 -14.44 0.65 -5.97
N VAL A 183 -14.14 -0.06 -4.87
CA VAL A 183 -13.55 -1.41 -4.87
C VAL A 183 -14.48 -2.40 -4.15
N GLU A 184 -14.81 -3.50 -4.82
CA GLU A 184 -15.51 -4.66 -4.27
C GLU A 184 -14.50 -5.74 -3.92
N VAL A 185 -14.51 -6.24 -2.68
CA VAL A 185 -13.67 -7.39 -2.25
C VAL A 185 -14.43 -8.68 -2.49
N ILE A 186 -13.78 -9.67 -3.13
CA ILE A 186 -14.33 -10.98 -3.44
C ILE A 186 -13.63 -12.01 -2.55
N ASP A 187 -14.36 -12.68 -1.66
CA ASP A 187 -13.80 -13.65 -0.73
C ASP A 187 -13.26 -14.90 -1.44
N THR A 188 -11.96 -14.88 -1.75
CA THR A 188 -11.26 -15.96 -2.47
C THR A 188 -10.06 -16.52 -1.70
N TRP A 189 -9.62 -15.87 -0.58
CA TRP A 189 -8.40 -16.24 0.12
C TRP A 189 -8.61 -17.40 1.08
N HIS A 190 -8.54 -18.64 0.57
CA HIS A 190 -8.65 -19.90 1.35
C HIS A 190 -7.38 -20.73 1.10
N VAL A 191 -6.38 -20.59 1.97
CA VAL A 191 -5.02 -21.13 1.75
C VAL A 191 -4.48 -21.85 2.97
N GLY A 192 -3.36 -22.54 2.82
CA GLY A 192 -2.72 -23.31 3.89
C GLY A 192 -1.69 -22.53 4.71
N GLY A 193 -1.47 -21.23 4.44
CA GLY A 193 -0.54 -20.37 5.17
C GLY A 193 -0.67 -18.92 4.77
N LEU A 194 -0.19 -17.99 5.61
CA LEU A 194 -0.38 -16.55 5.45
C LEU A 194 -1.87 -16.16 5.35
N ASN A 195 -2.76 -16.90 6.02
CA ASN A 195 -4.20 -16.62 5.98
C ASN A 195 -4.50 -15.20 6.42
N GLY A 196 -3.83 -14.71 7.46
CA GLY A 196 -4.00 -13.37 8.01
C GLY A 196 -3.69 -12.23 7.05
N THR A 197 -3.12 -12.50 5.87
CA THR A 197 -2.92 -11.44 4.86
C THR A 197 -4.22 -11.03 4.18
N GLY A 198 -5.28 -11.85 4.23
CA GLY A 198 -6.55 -11.56 3.55
C GLY A 198 -6.32 -11.17 2.10
N SER A 199 -5.50 -11.97 1.38
CA SER A 199 -5.13 -11.66 -0.01
C SER A 199 -6.24 -12.07 -0.98
N HIS A 200 -7.44 -11.56 -0.72
CA HIS A 200 -8.59 -11.77 -1.57
C HIS A 200 -8.44 -11.15 -2.94
N ASP A 201 -9.32 -11.52 -3.86
CA ASP A 201 -9.50 -10.81 -5.11
C ASP A 201 -10.29 -9.52 -4.88
N ILE A 202 -10.07 -8.55 -5.75
CA ILE A 202 -10.87 -7.32 -5.77
C ILE A 202 -11.38 -7.05 -7.18
N MET A 203 -12.53 -6.38 -7.27
CA MET A 203 -13.14 -5.99 -8.53
C MET A 203 -13.48 -4.51 -8.54
N ILE A 204 -13.25 -3.88 -9.69
CA ILE A 204 -13.65 -2.51 -9.98
C ILE A 204 -14.47 -2.51 -11.25
N LYS A 205 -15.62 -1.80 -11.24
CA LYS A 205 -16.55 -1.68 -12.36
C LYS A 205 -16.73 -0.22 -12.72
N ASP A 206 -16.12 0.20 -13.82
CA ASP A 206 -16.26 1.52 -14.45
C ASP A 206 -16.03 2.70 -13.47
N ALA A 207 -15.03 2.59 -12.59
CA ALA A 207 -14.68 3.66 -11.68
C ALA A 207 -13.98 4.81 -12.42
N PHE A 208 -14.47 6.05 -12.22
CA PHE A 208 -13.78 7.23 -12.74
C PHE A 208 -12.60 7.60 -11.84
N VAL A 209 -11.41 7.68 -12.43
CA VAL A 209 -10.17 8.09 -11.77
C VAL A 209 -9.62 9.33 -12.47
N GLN A 210 -9.45 10.42 -11.72
CA GLN A 210 -8.86 11.65 -12.24
C GLN A 210 -7.42 11.42 -12.72
N GLU A 211 -6.98 12.15 -13.75
CA GLU A 211 -5.62 12.08 -14.31
C GLU A 211 -4.53 12.18 -13.23
N ARG A 212 -4.69 13.05 -12.23
CA ARG A 212 -3.72 13.27 -11.16
C ARG A 212 -3.48 12.06 -10.24
N TYR A 213 -4.36 11.05 -10.29
CA TYR A 213 -4.21 9.78 -9.54
C TYR A 213 -3.67 8.64 -10.41
N ALA A 214 -3.26 8.93 -11.63
CA ALA A 214 -2.64 8.00 -12.55
C ALA A 214 -1.17 8.36 -12.76
N VAL A 215 -0.26 7.47 -12.35
CA VAL A 215 1.18 7.72 -12.45
C VAL A 215 1.90 6.56 -13.14
N ASP A 216 3.05 6.82 -13.69
CA ASP A 216 4.00 5.81 -14.17
C ASP A 216 5.37 6.00 -13.51
N PHE A 217 6.30 5.09 -13.77
CA PHE A 217 7.63 5.16 -13.18
C PHE A 217 8.51 6.28 -13.75
N ASP A 218 8.11 6.87 -14.88
CA ASP A 218 8.78 8.01 -15.51
C ASP A 218 8.20 9.35 -15.04
N SER A 219 7.14 9.31 -14.20
CA SER A 219 6.55 10.51 -13.60
C SER A 219 7.59 11.25 -12.74
N PRO A 220 7.59 12.60 -12.76
CA PRO A 220 8.45 13.37 -11.88
C PRO A 220 8.21 13.05 -10.40
N VAL A 221 9.28 12.98 -9.62
CA VAL A 221 9.18 12.79 -8.17
C VAL A 221 8.81 14.10 -7.49
N ALA A 222 7.65 14.16 -6.83
CA ALA A 222 7.13 15.38 -6.20
C ALA A 222 7.93 15.82 -4.98
N ILE A 223 8.47 14.88 -4.20
CA ILE A 223 9.31 15.15 -3.04
C ILE A 223 10.73 14.69 -3.31
N ASP A 224 11.61 15.65 -3.60
CA ASP A 224 13.02 15.36 -3.85
C ASP A 224 13.81 15.25 -2.53
N ASN A 225 14.07 14.04 -2.11
CA ASN A 225 14.95 13.73 -0.99
C ASN A 225 15.82 12.50 -1.31
N ALA A 226 16.78 12.20 -0.44
CA ALA A 226 17.68 11.07 -0.65
C ALA A 226 16.95 9.73 -0.79
N TYR A 227 15.83 9.55 -0.07
CA TYR A 227 15.03 8.33 -0.11
C TYR A 227 14.24 8.19 -1.43
N SER A 228 13.67 9.28 -1.94
CA SER A 228 12.91 9.27 -3.20
C SER A 228 13.78 9.04 -4.44
N ARG A 229 15.10 9.20 -4.30
CA ARG A 229 16.09 8.93 -5.36
C ARG A 229 16.60 7.49 -5.37
N LEU A 230 16.26 6.68 -4.36
CA LEU A 230 16.64 5.27 -4.37
C LEU A 230 15.89 4.55 -5.51
N PRO A 231 16.58 3.66 -6.26
CA PRO A 231 15.91 2.84 -7.26
C PRO A 231 14.84 1.97 -6.59
N ILE A 232 13.69 1.87 -7.23
CA ILE A 232 12.70 0.86 -6.86
C ILE A 232 13.18 -0.42 -7.54
N GLY A 233 13.82 -1.28 -6.75
CA GLY A 233 14.31 -2.57 -7.21
C GLY A 233 13.21 -3.61 -7.35
#